data_e76444ebd4924b911be59b91bd4cf5b2
#
_entry.id   e76444ebd4924b911be59b91bd4cf5b2
#
_cell.length_a   1.000
_cell.length_b   1.000
_cell.length_c   1.000
_cell.angle_alpha   90.00
_cell.angle_beta   90.00
_cell.angle_gamma   90.00
#
_symmetry.space_group_name_H-M   'P 1'
#
loop_
_entity.id
_entity.type
_entity.pdbx_description
1 polymer ?
#
loop_
_entity_poly.entity_id
_entity_poly.type
_entity_poly.pdbx_seq_one_letter_code
_entity_poly.pdbx_strand_id
1 'polypeptide(L)'
;MKLRSFFLSLLVPFMVMCGKPAGPDVPDVPDEPDTPIVDPETPDPDTLVPQEVKNGDRILVTNPVIEKFITTVKYTERDYTYSAMQRGSEADFLRQETVDEEGMPVSRLLISPGTADISPSYSVRWPKDTQSAEYTIALSEGEWNASYTVDPNPDSDTSFGYCLINNLRPNAKYHFEVKNGSQLITSGDFETYGSLHQLTFKPGNSTGVRNVRDLGGWKTKNGLKTVKYRKIYRGGRPDHISRTGIQEAKREGIRAELDLRGTSDHLSATPFEDADFLSPIIEEGYTQMLRDDKEKTRQCMQFIMDKVAEGKPVYFHCSLGRDRTGTISMLTLGVLGVDEGEISKEYELTQFAPYGYSVSSGEKTRMTRMVDYKGAANFIWSNYAKDGSFADGVQAYLLEIGISQKDIDDFRKNMLTD
;
A
#
# COMPACT_ATOMS: atom_id res chain seq x y z
N MET A 1 -42.36 78.04 -22.85
CA MET A 1 -41.03 77.58 -22.35
C MET A 1 -41.22 76.40 -21.42
N LYS A 2 -41.00 75.22 -21.92
CA LYS A 2 -41.13 73.97 -21.14
C LYS A 2 -39.79 73.21 -21.26
N LEU A 3 -39.08 73.09 -20.14
CA LEU A 3 -37.91 72.26 -20.02
C LEU A 3 -38.36 70.79 -20.07
N ARG A 4 -37.76 69.99 -20.97
CA ARG A 4 -37.85 68.53 -20.98
C ARG A 4 -36.56 67.99 -20.40
N SER A 5 -36.67 67.29 -19.24
CA SER A 5 -35.61 66.48 -18.67
C SER A 5 -35.43 65.18 -19.49
N PHE A 6 -34.22 64.91 -19.94
CA PHE A 6 -33.81 63.63 -20.51
C PHE A 6 -33.28 62.74 -19.36
N PHE A 7 -34.01 61.66 -19.07
CA PHE A 7 -33.48 60.54 -18.27
C PHE A 7 -32.68 59.61 -19.18
N LEU A 8 -31.38 59.56 -18.91
CA LEU A 8 -30.47 58.59 -19.56
C LEU A 8 -30.47 57.30 -18.68
N SER A 9 -31.12 56.27 -19.18
CA SER A 9 -31.17 54.93 -18.55
C SER A 9 -29.89 54.22 -18.88
N LEU A 10 -28.98 54.04 -17.91
CA LEU A 10 -27.82 53.14 -18.01
C LEU A 10 -28.32 51.69 -17.81
N LEU A 11 -28.37 50.92 -18.90
CA LEU A 11 -28.49 49.47 -18.86
C LEU A 11 -27.11 48.88 -18.44
N VAL A 12 -27.00 48.41 -17.22
CA VAL A 12 -25.90 47.53 -16.78
C VAL A 12 -26.27 46.10 -17.15
N PRO A 13 -25.46 45.38 -17.94
CA PRO A 13 -25.74 43.98 -18.17
C PRO A 13 -25.43 43.19 -16.89
N PHE A 14 -26.44 42.56 -16.31
CA PHE A 14 -26.25 41.53 -15.32
C PHE A 14 -25.60 40.33 -15.97
N MET A 15 -24.30 40.16 -15.75
CA MET A 15 -23.64 38.86 -15.93
C MET A 15 -24.18 37.90 -14.89
N VAL A 16 -25.06 37.02 -15.30
CA VAL A 16 -25.42 35.85 -14.50
C VAL A 16 -24.20 34.91 -14.51
N MET A 17 -23.39 35.02 -13.47
CA MET A 17 -22.44 33.97 -13.14
C MET A 17 -23.27 32.74 -12.73
N CYS A 18 -23.37 31.77 -13.62
CA CYS A 18 -23.76 30.41 -13.22
C CYS A 18 -22.62 29.86 -12.35
N GLY A 19 -22.70 30.11 -11.05
CA GLY A 19 -21.97 29.35 -10.06
C GLY A 19 -22.50 27.93 -10.11
N LYS A 20 -21.62 26.95 -10.39
CA LYS A 20 -21.90 25.56 -10.09
C LYS A 20 -22.31 25.46 -8.61
N PRO A 21 -23.34 24.69 -8.28
CA PRO A 21 -23.56 24.38 -6.86
C PRO A 21 -22.31 23.67 -6.36
N ALA A 22 -21.63 24.26 -5.40
CA ALA A 22 -20.65 23.57 -4.61
C ALA A 22 -21.35 22.35 -4.01
N GLY A 23 -20.87 21.15 -4.35
CA GLY A 23 -21.22 19.96 -3.59
C GLY A 23 -20.86 20.24 -2.12
N PRO A 24 -21.51 19.61 -1.15
CA PRO A 24 -21.18 19.84 0.24
C PRO A 24 -19.69 19.58 0.41
N ASP A 25 -18.94 20.64 0.80
CA ASP A 25 -17.58 20.52 1.28
C ASP A 25 -17.63 19.50 2.44
N VAL A 26 -17.19 18.29 2.15
CA VAL A 26 -16.81 17.36 3.21
C VAL A 26 -15.48 17.94 3.70
N PRO A 27 -15.42 18.52 4.90
CA PRO A 27 -14.15 19.03 5.39
C PRO A 27 -13.16 17.88 5.36
N ASP A 28 -11.97 18.12 4.80
CA ASP A 28 -10.81 17.26 5.08
C ASP A 28 -10.79 17.13 6.59
N VAL A 29 -10.97 15.90 7.07
CA VAL A 29 -10.88 15.62 8.50
C VAL A 29 -9.48 16.09 8.88
N PRO A 30 -9.33 17.10 9.76
CA PRO A 30 -8.01 17.49 10.22
C PRO A 30 -7.32 16.22 10.71
N ASP A 31 -6.01 16.11 10.48
CA ASP A 31 -5.19 15.09 11.12
C ASP A 31 -5.39 15.23 12.64
N GLU A 32 -6.48 14.64 13.17
CA GLU A 32 -6.58 14.44 14.62
C GLU A 32 -5.39 13.55 14.98
N PRO A 33 -4.65 13.87 16.03
CA PRO A 33 -3.55 13.05 16.46
C PRO A 33 -4.11 11.64 16.68
N ASP A 34 -3.57 10.68 15.93
CA ASP A 34 -3.89 9.27 16.03
C ASP A 34 -3.75 8.81 17.48
N THR A 35 -4.81 8.93 18.24
CA THR A 35 -4.92 8.19 19.49
C THR A 35 -5.29 6.78 19.08
N PRO A 36 -4.45 5.78 19.34
CA PRO A 36 -4.77 4.39 19.05
C PRO A 36 -6.04 4.06 19.83
N ILE A 37 -7.11 3.70 19.12
CA ILE A 37 -8.23 2.99 19.74
C ILE A 37 -7.70 1.58 20.00
N VAL A 38 -7.10 1.39 21.16
CA VAL A 38 -6.72 0.07 21.65
C VAL A 38 -8.02 -0.60 22.08
N ASP A 39 -8.49 -1.57 21.31
CA ASP A 39 -9.52 -2.50 21.77
C ASP A 39 -8.88 -3.30 22.91
N PRO A 40 -9.39 -3.25 24.16
CA PRO A 40 -8.79 -3.91 25.31
C PRO A 40 -8.80 -5.46 25.21
N GLU A 41 -9.46 -6.04 24.22
CA GLU A 41 -9.53 -7.49 24.04
C GLU A 41 -8.64 -8.02 22.90
N THR A 42 -8.00 -7.16 22.11
CA THR A 42 -7.01 -7.59 21.11
C THR A 42 -5.64 -7.70 21.77
N PRO A 43 -4.99 -8.88 21.73
CA PRO A 43 -3.62 -9.01 22.22
C PRO A 43 -2.73 -8.02 21.47
N ASP A 44 -1.94 -7.28 22.21
CA ASP A 44 -0.89 -6.44 21.64
C ASP A 44 -0.03 -7.34 20.72
N PRO A 45 0.09 -7.02 19.43
CA PRO A 45 0.92 -7.80 18.51
C PRO A 45 2.37 -7.91 18.98
N ASP A 46 2.85 -6.98 19.80
CA ASP A 46 4.17 -7.03 20.42
C ASP A 46 4.24 -8.02 21.59
N THR A 47 3.12 -8.58 22.07
CA THR A 47 3.06 -9.54 23.19
C THR A 47 2.96 -10.99 22.73
N LEU A 48 2.68 -11.25 21.46
CA LEU A 48 2.62 -12.60 20.94
C LEU A 48 4.05 -13.08 20.63
N VAL A 49 4.44 -14.19 21.25
CA VAL A 49 5.71 -14.85 20.89
C VAL A 49 5.59 -15.39 19.47
N PRO A 50 6.40 -14.88 18.52
CA PRO A 50 6.32 -15.32 17.14
C PRO A 50 6.61 -16.81 17.00
N GLN A 51 5.92 -17.46 16.09
CA GLN A 51 6.12 -18.88 15.81
C GLN A 51 7.58 -19.13 15.38
N GLU A 52 8.22 -20.13 16.02
CA GLU A 52 9.56 -20.56 15.65
C GLU A 52 9.55 -21.22 14.26
N VAL A 53 10.49 -20.82 13.41
CA VAL A 53 10.74 -21.46 12.10
C VAL A 53 11.82 -22.52 12.25
N LYS A 54 11.53 -23.72 11.76
CA LYS A 54 12.43 -24.88 11.74
C LYS A 54 12.78 -25.29 10.32
N ASN A 55 13.86 -26.04 10.22
CA ASN A 55 14.25 -26.64 8.95
C ASN A 55 13.12 -27.51 8.38
N GLY A 56 12.75 -27.28 7.13
CA GLY A 56 11.68 -27.98 6.42
C GLY A 56 10.28 -27.38 6.60
N ASP A 57 10.12 -26.32 7.39
CA ASP A 57 8.82 -25.69 7.59
C ASP A 57 8.29 -25.04 6.31
N ARG A 58 6.95 -24.94 6.26
CA ARG A 58 6.23 -24.15 5.26
C ARG A 58 5.27 -23.20 5.97
N ILE A 59 5.52 -21.90 5.84
CA ILE A 59 4.86 -20.86 6.62
C ILE A 59 4.07 -19.88 5.76
N LEU A 60 2.91 -19.41 6.27
CA LEU A 60 2.07 -18.40 5.63
C LEU A 60 2.61 -17.01 5.99
N VAL A 61 3.01 -16.22 5.01
CA VAL A 61 3.62 -14.88 5.23
C VAL A 61 2.70 -13.72 4.87
N THR A 62 1.51 -13.99 4.39
CA THR A 62 0.42 -13.02 4.27
C THR A 62 -0.46 -13.10 5.52
N ASN A 63 -0.93 -11.97 6.06
CA ASN A 63 -1.90 -12.00 7.14
C ASN A 63 -3.10 -12.89 6.75
N PRO A 64 -3.55 -13.82 7.60
CA PRO A 64 -4.58 -14.81 7.23
C PRO A 64 -5.90 -14.19 6.74
N VAL A 65 -6.26 -13.01 7.26
CA VAL A 65 -7.47 -12.31 6.84
C VAL A 65 -7.30 -11.74 5.44
N ILE A 66 -6.16 -11.12 5.16
CA ILE A 66 -5.81 -10.61 3.83
C ILE A 66 -5.70 -11.74 2.82
N GLU A 67 -5.08 -12.87 3.21
CA GLU A 67 -5.00 -14.06 2.37
C GLU A 67 -6.39 -14.55 1.97
N LYS A 68 -7.30 -14.65 2.94
CA LYS A 68 -8.70 -15.01 2.68
C LYS A 68 -9.37 -14.02 1.73
N PHE A 69 -9.18 -12.70 1.95
CA PHE A 69 -9.74 -11.67 1.06
C PHE A 69 -9.25 -11.85 -0.38
N ILE A 70 -7.94 -11.94 -0.59
CA ILE A 70 -7.37 -12.03 -1.95
C ILE A 70 -7.83 -13.30 -2.67
N THR A 71 -7.91 -14.43 -1.95
CA THR A 71 -8.21 -15.74 -2.55
C THR A 71 -9.68 -16.00 -2.78
N THR A 72 -10.58 -15.37 -2.01
CA THR A 72 -12.03 -15.64 -2.09
C THR A 72 -12.81 -14.56 -2.82
N VAL A 73 -12.39 -13.30 -2.74
CA VAL A 73 -13.11 -12.21 -3.41
C VAL A 73 -12.82 -12.24 -4.90
N LYS A 74 -13.90 -12.22 -5.70
CA LYS A 74 -13.84 -12.16 -7.15
C LYS A 74 -14.62 -10.95 -7.62
N TYR A 75 -14.01 -10.16 -8.47
CA TYR A 75 -14.64 -9.03 -9.09
C TYR A 75 -15.01 -9.34 -10.54
N THR A 76 -16.17 -8.84 -10.94
CA THR A 76 -16.55 -8.81 -12.35
C THR A 76 -15.95 -7.56 -12.99
N GLU A 77 -15.62 -7.67 -14.27
CA GLU A 77 -15.06 -6.55 -15.03
C GLU A 77 -15.96 -5.32 -14.93
N ARG A 78 -15.39 -4.15 -14.59
CA ARG A 78 -16.05 -2.82 -14.47
C ARG A 78 -16.99 -2.61 -13.28
N ASP A 79 -17.41 -3.65 -12.56
CA ASP A 79 -18.34 -3.51 -11.42
C ASP A 79 -17.72 -3.83 -10.05
N TYR A 80 -16.47 -4.23 -10.04
CA TYR A 80 -15.75 -4.77 -8.91
C TYR A 80 -15.74 -3.86 -7.66
N THR A 81 -15.43 -2.58 -7.81
CA THR A 81 -15.34 -1.67 -6.66
C THR A 81 -16.68 -1.41 -5.99
N TYR A 82 -17.77 -1.53 -6.74
CA TYR A 82 -19.10 -1.27 -6.24
C TYR A 82 -19.76 -2.53 -5.67
N SER A 83 -19.58 -3.67 -6.32
CA SER A 83 -20.12 -4.95 -5.84
C SER A 83 -19.51 -5.40 -4.51
N ALA A 84 -18.23 -5.12 -4.29
CA ALA A 84 -17.57 -5.37 -3.02
C ALA A 84 -18.19 -4.63 -1.82
N MET A 85 -18.98 -3.61 -2.08
CA MET A 85 -19.61 -2.78 -1.06
C MET A 85 -21.12 -2.93 -0.99
N GLN A 86 -21.72 -3.67 -1.92
CA GLN A 86 -23.15 -3.97 -1.87
C GLN A 86 -23.43 -5.11 -0.89
N ARG A 87 -24.54 -4.98 -0.15
CA ARG A 87 -25.02 -6.07 0.72
C ARG A 87 -25.22 -7.34 -0.09
N GLY A 88 -24.73 -8.45 0.43
CA GLY A 88 -24.89 -9.77 -0.17
C GLY A 88 -23.85 -10.13 -1.22
N SER A 89 -22.76 -9.37 -1.36
CA SER A 89 -21.62 -9.75 -2.20
C SER A 89 -20.67 -10.69 -1.43
N GLU A 90 -19.87 -11.51 -2.15
CA GLU A 90 -18.85 -12.36 -1.54
C GLU A 90 -17.78 -11.56 -0.75
N ALA A 91 -17.69 -10.25 -1.00
CA ALA A 91 -16.84 -9.34 -0.25
C ALA A 91 -17.42 -8.95 1.13
N ASP A 92 -18.67 -9.28 1.41
CA ASP A 92 -19.29 -9.04 2.71
C ASP A 92 -18.68 -9.90 3.83
N PHE A 93 -17.76 -10.81 3.49
CA PHE A 93 -17.02 -11.51 4.56
C PHE A 93 -16.22 -10.57 5.46
N LEU A 94 -15.95 -9.34 5.02
CA LEU A 94 -15.35 -8.29 5.84
C LEU A 94 -16.35 -7.61 6.77
N ARG A 95 -17.64 -7.90 6.59
CA ARG A 95 -18.73 -7.35 7.40
C ARG A 95 -19.42 -8.47 8.12
N GLN A 96 -19.57 -8.32 9.40
CA GLN A 96 -20.52 -9.12 10.16
C GLN A 96 -21.82 -8.31 10.26
N GLU A 97 -22.89 -8.81 9.65
CA GLU A 97 -24.20 -8.27 9.94
C GLU A 97 -24.64 -8.79 11.31
N THR A 98 -24.85 -7.86 12.20
CA THR A 98 -25.48 -8.10 13.49
C THR A 98 -26.76 -7.27 13.54
N VAL A 99 -27.70 -7.64 14.38
CA VAL A 99 -28.83 -6.79 14.74
C VAL A 99 -28.53 -6.15 16.09
N ASP A 100 -28.88 -4.86 16.23
CA ASP A 100 -28.83 -4.20 17.51
C ASP A 100 -30.00 -4.64 18.43
N GLU A 101 -30.11 -4.03 19.61
CA GLU A 101 -31.15 -4.34 20.57
C GLU A 101 -32.57 -4.01 20.06
N GLU A 102 -32.67 -3.11 19.09
CA GLU A 102 -33.91 -2.74 18.41
C GLU A 102 -34.21 -3.62 17.17
N GLY A 103 -33.35 -4.60 16.87
CA GLY A 103 -33.50 -5.51 15.72
C GLY A 103 -33.11 -4.88 14.38
N MET A 104 -32.41 -3.74 14.40
CA MET A 104 -31.93 -3.10 13.18
C MET A 104 -30.59 -3.68 12.73
N PRO A 105 -30.39 -3.89 11.41
CA PRO A 105 -29.12 -4.40 10.92
C PRO A 105 -27.97 -3.44 11.23
N VAL A 106 -26.97 -3.94 11.96
CA VAL A 106 -25.71 -3.24 12.23
C VAL A 106 -24.59 -3.96 11.49
N SER A 107 -24.01 -3.29 10.54
CA SER A 107 -22.84 -3.80 9.81
C SER A 107 -21.58 -3.49 10.59
N ARG A 108 -20.86 -4.52 11.01
CA ARG A 108 -19.54 -4.39 11.63
C ARG A 108 -18.45 -4.87 10.69
N LEU A 109 -17.33 -4.16 10.65
CA LEU A 109 -16.13 -4.71 10.04
C LEU A 109 -15.67 -5.91 10.86
N LEU A 110 -15.48 -7.07 10.22
CA LEU A 110 -14.97 -8.30 10.87
C LEU A 110 -13.54 -8.15 11.39
N ILE A 111 -12.90 -7.04 11.09
CA ILE A 111 -11.50 -6.80 11.42
C ILE A 111 -11.42 -5.48 12.15
N SER A 112 -10.92 -5.53 13.36
CA SER A 112 -10.47 -4.32 14.04
C SER A 112 -9.43 -3.63 13.16
N PRO A 113 -9.62 -2.35 12.81
CA PRO A 113 -8.59 -1.61 12.11
C PRO A 113 -7.30 -1.70 12.92
N GLY A 114 -6.21 -2.15 12.33
CA GLY A 114 -4.95 -2.08 12.99
C GLY A 114 -4.11 -3.34 13.08
N THR A 115 -4.68 -4.50 12.84
CA THR A 115 -3.94 -5.76 12.95
C THR A 115 -3.69 -6.47 11.63
N ALA A 116 -4.53 -6.24 10.63
CA ALA A 116 -4.44 -6.99 9.38
C ALA A 116 -3.43 -6.45 8.37
N ASP A 117 -3.02 -5.19 8.49
CA ASP A 117 -1.96 -4.61 7.64
C ASP A 117 -0.53 -4.90 8.14
N ILE A 118 -0.41 -5.58 9.28
CA ILE A 118 0.88 -5.98 9.83
C ILE A 118 1.31 -7.31 9.22
N SER A 119 2.55 -7.34 8.69
CA SER A 119 3.18 -8.56 8.20
C SER A 119 3.31 -9.59 9.34
N PRO A 120 2.96 -10.85 9.11
CA PRO A 120 3.31 -11.91 10.06
C PRO A 120 4.81 -11.95 10.31
N SER A 121 5.17 -12.17 11.56
CA SER A 121 6.56 -12.31 11.98
C SER A 121 6.81 -13.68 12.58
N TYR A 122 8.03 -14.15 12.42
CA TYR A 122 8.48 -15.46 12.85
C TYR A 122 9.78 -15.31 13.64
N SER A 123 10.19 -16.35 14.34
CA SER A 123 11.46 -16.34 15.08
C SER A 123 12.38 -17.45 14.63
N VAL A 124 13.68 -17.17 14.61
CA VAL A 124 14.73 -18.17 14.58
C VAL A 124 15.28 -18.25 16.00
N ARG A 125 15.39 -19.47 16.55
CA ARG A 125 15.90 -19.74 17.91
C ARG A 125 17.09 -20.70 17.84
N TRP A 126 18.04 -20.55 18.75
CA TRP A 126 19.19 -21.44 18.84
C TRP A 126 19.66 -21.56 20.30
N PRO A 127 20.26 -22.69 20.71
CA PRO A 127 20.91 -22.82 22.02
C PRO A 127 22.01 -21.77 22.16
N LYS A 128 22.00 -21.03 23.26
CA LYS A 128 22.99 -19.99 23.55
C LYS A 128 24.14 -20.60 24.32
N ASP A 129 25.35 -20.40 23.85
CA ASP A 129 26.52 -20.66 24.66
C ASP A 129 26.62 -19.58 25.75
N THR A 130 26.97 -19.97 26.97
CA THR A 130 27.01 -19.09 28.15
C THR A 130 28.13 -18.04 28.12
N GLN A 131 29.02 -18.12 27.16
CA GLN A 131 30.08 -17.13 26.96
C GLN A 131 29.57 -16.09 25.94
N SER A 132 29.78 -14.80 26.27
CA SER A 132 29.36 -13.64 25.48
C SER A 132 29.75 -13.76 24.00
N ALA A 133 28.83 -14.22 23.18
CA ALA A 133 29.06 -14.46 21.79
C ALA A 133 28.41 -13.39 20.97
N GLU A 134 29.08 -12.90 19.95
CA GLU A 134 28.48 -12.05 18.92
C GLU A 134 27.83 -12.94 17.86
N TYR A 135 26.55 -13.18 18.02
CA TYR A 135 25.78 -13.92 17.03
C TYR A 135 25.44 -13.04 15.85
N THR A 136 25.60 -13.60 14.65
CA THR A 136 25.11 -13.05 13.39
C THR A 136 24.08 -13.99 12.81
N ILE A 137 22.97 -13.43 12.36
CA ILE A 137 21.88 -14.16 11.73
C ILE A 137 21.76 -13.67 10.29
N ALA A 138 21.90 -14.57 9.34
CA ALA A 138 21.72 -14.30 7.92
C ALA A 138 20.52 -15.07 7.37
N LEU A 139 19.79 -14.44 6.49
CA LEU A 139 18.69 -15.02 5.74
C LEU A 139 18.92 -14.76 4.27
N SER A 140 18.76 -15.78 3.42
CA SER A 140 18.91 -15.66 1.98
C SER A 140 17.73 -16.28 1.21
N GLU A 141 17.44 -15.70 0.04
CA GLU A 141 16.41 -16.14 -0.89
C GLU A 141 16.88 -15.78 -2.31
N GLY A 142 17.36 -16.75 -3.07
CA GLY A 142 18.02 -16.49 -4.34
C GLY A 142 19.21 -15.56 -4.21
N GLU A 143 19.18 -14.44 -4.90
CA GLU A 143 20.22 -13.39 -4.81
C GLU A 143 20.00 -12.41 -3.64
N TRP A 144 18.82 -12.43 -3.05
CA TRP A 144 18.52 -11.56 -1.90
C TRP A 144 19.15 -12.11 -0.62
N ASN A 145 19.79 -11.23 0.14
CA ASN A 145 20.42 -11.55 1.40
C ASN A 145 20.13 -10.46 2.44
N ALA A 146 19.85 -10.87 3.67
CA ALA A 146 19.63 -9.98 4.78
C ALA A 146 20.35 -10.47 6.04
N SER A 147 20.81 -9.51 6.86
CA SER A 147 21.29 -9.78 8.21
C SER A 147 20.33 -9.23 9.23
N TYR A 148 20.17 -9.95 10.32
CA TYR A 148 19.28 -9.58 11.42
C TYR A 148 20.06 -9.44 12.71
N THR A 149 19.57 -8.58 13.58
CA THR A 149 20.11 -8.42 14.94
C THR A 149 19.49 -9.44 15.88
N VAL A 150 20.24 -9.79 16.92
CA VAL A 150 19.72 -10.61 18.02
C VAL A 150 18.75 -9.76 18.85
N ASP A 151 17.55 -10.22 19.02
CA ASP A 151 16.52 -9.56 19.83
C ASP A 151 16.57 -10.06 21.29
N PRO A 152 16.02 -9.28 22.25
CA PRO A 152 15.72 -9.81 23.56
C PRO A 152 14.79 -11.02 23.47
N ASN A 153 15.08 -12.08 24.22
CA ASN A 153 14.21 -13.24 24.23
C ASN A 153 12.88 -12.91 24.96
N PRO A 154 11.72 -12.97 24.28
CA PRO A 154 10.44 -12.61 24.88
C PRO A 154 9.99 -13.60 25.98
N ASP A 155 10.46 -14.85 25.94
CA ASP A 155 10.15 -15.87 26.95
C ASP A 155 10.95 -15.73 28.23
N SER A 156 11.84 -14.76 28.33
CA SER A 156 12.78 -14.61 29.44
C SER A 156 13.73 -15.81 29.62
N ASP A 157 13.74 -16.76 28.69
CA ASP A 157 14.63 -17.91 28.70
C ASP A 157 15.99 -17.53 28.12
N THR A 158 16.93 -17.30 29.01
CA THR A 158 18.30 -16.86 28.64
C THR A 158 19.15 -17.97 28.04
N SER A 159 18.68 -19.24 28.04
CA SER A 159 19.40 -20.37 27.45
C SER A 159 19.33 -20.40 25.91
N PHE A 160 18.43 -19.61 25.33
CA PHE A 160 18.27 -19.50 23.88
C PHE A 160 18.57 -18.09 23.36
N GLY A 161 19.21 -18.02 22.22
CA GLY A 161 19.23 -16.83 21.38
C GLY A 161 17.95 -16.74 20.59
N TYR A 162 17.54 -15.53 20.25
CA TYR A 162 16.31 -15.21 19.57
C TYR A 162 16.54 -14.14 18.47
N CYS A 163 15.95 -14.36 17.32
CA CYS A 163 15.92 -13.38 16.24
C CYS A 163 14.56 -13.36 15.59
N LEU A 164 13.94 -12.19 15.55
CA LEU A 164 12.70 -11.95 14.84
C LEU A 164 12.97 -11.80 13.35
N ILE A 165 12.26 -12.58 12.51
CA ILE A 165 12.27 -12.44 11.06
C ILE A 165 10.89 -12.04 10.57
N ASN A 166 10.84 -11.00 9.75
CA ASN A 166 9.63 -10.42 9.19
C ASN A 166 9.85 -10.03 7.73
N ASN A 167 8.81 -9.50 7.08
CA ASN A 167 8.84 -9.02 5.71
C ASN A 167 9.26 -10.11 4.70
N LEU A 168 8.85 -11.35 4.97
CA LEU A 168 9.17 -12.47 4.11
C LEU A 168 8.29 -12.46 2.86
N ARG A 169 8.92 -12.62 1.70
CA ARG A 169 8.22 -12.73 0.41
C ARG A 169 7.46 -14.06 0.33
N PRO A 170 6.22 -14.11 -0.16
CA PRO A 170 5.51 -15.36 -0.37
C PRO A 170 6.08 -16.16 -1.55
N ASN A 171 5.80 -17.46 -1.54
CA ASN A 171 6.17 -18.41 -2.58
C ASN A 171 7.68 -18.44 -2.86
N ALA A 172 8.46 -18.51 -1.79
CA ALA A 172 9.92 -18.47 -1.80
C ALA A 172 10.53 -19.58 -0.96
N LYS A 173 11.79 -19.90 -1.27
CA LYS A 173 12.64 -20.79 -0.47
C LYS A 173 13.69 -19.95 0.22
N TYR A 174 13.73 -20.04 1.51
CA TYR A 174 14.69 -19.34 2.36
C TYR A 174 15.69 -20.28 2.99
N HIS A 175 16.91 -19.81 3.12
CA HIS A 175 17.96 -20.43 3.92
C HIS A 175 18.38 -19.49 5.04
N PHE A 176 18.45 -19.99 6.28
CA PHE A 176 18.98 -19.21 7.39
C PHE A 176 20.25 -19.82 7.96
N GLU A 177 21.15 -18.97 8.45
CA GLU A 177 22.35 -19.33 9.17
C GLU A 177 22.47 -18.49 10.45
N VAL A 178 22.81 -19.14 11.55
CA VAL A 178 23.21 -18.50 12.81
C VAL A 178 24.67 -18.81 13.07
N LYS A 179 25.49 -17.80 13.20
CA LYS A 179 26.93 -17.92 13.45
C LYS A 179 27.35 -17.20 14.73
N ASN A 180 28.33 -17.76 15.41
CA ASN A 180 29.10 -17.10 16.45
C ASN A 180 30.53 -16.83 15.91
N GLY A 181 30.80 -15.59 15.55
CA GLY A 181 31.97 -15.28 14.73
C GLY A 181 31.98 -16.06 13.42
N SER A 182 32.99 -16.92 13.22
CA SER A 182 33.05 -17.80 12.03
C SER A 182 32.41 -19.18 12.22
N GLN A 183 32.02 -19.54 13.45
CA GLN A 183 31.44 -20.85 13.74
C GLN A 183 29.96 -20.88 13.41
N LEU A 184 29.53 -21.84 12.57
CA LEU A 184 28.13 -22.12 12.33
C LEU A 184 27.51 -22.80 13.57
N ILE A 185 26.48 -22.22 14.12
CA ILE A 185 25.74 -22.76 15.27
C ILE A 185 24.55 -23.61 14.78
N THR A 186 23.75 -23.05 13.88
CA THR A 186 22.63 -23.76 13.26
C THR A 186 22.32 -23.15 11.90
N SER A 187 21.69 -23.94 11.05
CA SER A 187 21.16 -23.48 9.77
C SER A 187 19.94 -24.34 9.40
N GLY A 188 19.15 -23.83 8.47
CA GLY A 188 18.01 -24.57 7.94
C GLY A 188 17.38 -23.90 6.74
N ASP A 189 16.56 -24.64 6.04
CA ASP A 189 15.78 -24.19 4.90
C ASP A 189 14.30 -24.23 5.26
N PHE A 190 13.53 -23.27 4.77
CA PHE A 190 12.08 -23.25 4.89
C PHE A 190 11.43 -22.64 3.65
N GLU A 191 10.16 -22.92 3.47
CA GLU A 191 9.37 -22.38 2.38
C GLU A 191 8.29 -21.45 2.89
N THR A 192 7.98 -20.42 2.11
CA THR A 192 6.88 -19.49 2.38
C THR A 192 5.77 -19.68 1.38
N TYR A 193 4.55 -19.36 1.79
CA TYR A 193 3.41 -19.25 0.88
C TYR A 193 2.51 -18.07 1.28
N GLY A 194 1.63 -17.66 0.37
CA GLY A 194 0.72 -16.53 0.53
C GLY A 194 0.53 -15.78 -0.77
N SER A 195 -0.36 -14.80 -0.76
CA SER A 195 -0.75 -14.03 -1.94
C SER A 195 -0.12 -12.65 -1.99
N LEU A 196 0.35 -12.10 -0.87
CA LEU A 196 0.83 -10.74 -0.77
C LEU A 196 2.14 -10.65 0.02
N HIS A 197 3.10 -9.92 -0.50
CA HIS A 197 4.27 -9.51 0.25
C HIS A 197 3.92 -8.26 1.07
N GLN A 198 3.40 -8.51 2.27
CA GLN A 198 3.15 -7.47 3.26
C GLN A 198 4.45 -7.10 3.98
N LEU A 199 4.58 -5.82 4.31
CA LEU A 199 5.74 -5.33 5.04
C LEU A 199 5.32 -4.55 6.28
N THR A 200 6.14 -4.65 7.30
CA THR A 200 6.05 -3.84 8.50
C THR A 200 7.39 -3.17 8.70
N PHE A 201 7.40 -1.85 8.75
CA PHE A 201 8.57 -1.07 9.14
C PHE A 201 8.34 -0.53 10.54
N LYS A 202 9.24 -0.89 11.46
CA LYS A 202 9.07 -0.55 12.88
C LYS A 202 8.92 0.96 13.05
N PRO A 203 7.83 1.40 13.70
CA PRO A 203 7.60 2.83 13.92
C PRO A 203 8.53 3.40 14.99
N GLY A 204 8.80 4.70 14.89
CA GLY A 204 9.48 5.47 15.93
C GLY A 204 8.52 5.95 17.02
N ASN A 205 7.22 5.97 16.73
CA ASN A 205 6.13 6.32 17.64
C ASN A 205 4.86 5.54 17.26
N SER A 206 3.73 5.85 17.90
CA SER A 206 2.44 5.18 17.68
C SER A 206 1.87 5.31 16.26
N THR A 207 2.35 6.24 15.45
CA THR A 207 1.82 6.53 14.11
C THR A 207 2.65 5.94 12.97
N GLY A 208 3.44 4.92 13.22
CA GLY A 208 4.40 4.34 12.27
C GLY A 208 3.92 4.14 10.84
N VAL A 209 4.81 3.68 10.00
CA VAL A 209 4.54 3.44 8.58
C VAL A 209 3.54 2.30 8.42
N ARG A 210 2.37 2.58 7.85
CA ARG A 210 1.25 1.65 7.74
C ARG A 210 0.89 1.39 6.27
N ASN A 211 0.08 0.38 6.02
CA ASN A 211 -0.41 0.04 4.68
C ASN A 211 0.73 -0.29 3.70
N VAL A 212 1.85 -0.83 4.21
CA VAL A 212 3.05 -1.10 3.42
C VAL A 212 2.97 -2.46 2.76
N ARG A 213 3.21 -2.50 1.46
CA ARG A 213 3.29 -3.73 0.68
C ARG A 213 4.05 -3.56 -0.62
N ASP A 214 4.53 -4.67 -1.11
CA ASP A 214 5.11 -4.82 -2.45
C ASP A 214 4.01 -4.90 -3.51
N LEU A 215 4.18 -4.26 -4.65
CA LEU A 215 3.31 -4.46 -5.82
C LEU A 215 3.66 -5.72 -6.62
N GLY A 216 4.65 -6.50 -6.19
CA GLY A 216 4.97 -7.80 -6.76
C GLY A 216 3.92 -8.87 -6.48
N GLY A 217 3.93 -9.93 -7.29
CA GLY A 217 3.06 -11.10 -7.12
C GLY A 217 1.75 -11.07 -7.90
N TRP A 218 1.26 -9.90 -8.30
CA TRP A 218 0.07 -9.79 -9.13
C TRP A 218 0.30 -10.36 -10.52
N LYS A 219 -0.68 -11.09 -11.04
CA LYS A 219 -0.60 -11.70 -12.37
C LYS A 219 -1.20 -10.80 -13.43
N THR A 220 -0.62 -10.84 -14.63
CA THR A 220 -1.23 -10.26 -15.82
C THR A 220 -2.58 -10.92 -16.11
N LYS A 221 -3.50 -10.21 -16.78
CA LYS A 221 -4.87 -10.68 -17.09
C LYS A 221 -4.89 -12.06 -17.77
N ASN A 222 -3.91 -12.36 -18.61
CA ASN A 222 -3.77 -13.67 -19.26
C ASN A 222 -3.12 -14.74 -18.36
N GLY A 223 -2.67 -14.39 -17.14
CA GLY A 223 -2.03 -15.28 -16.18
C GLY A 223 -0.62 -15.76 -16.56
N LEU A 224 -0.06 -15.30 -17.70
CA LEU A 224 1.22 -15.79 -18.22
C LEU A 224 2.42 -15.18 -17.50
N LYS A 225 2.28 -13.96 -17.00
CA LYS A 225 3.37 -13.23 -16.35
C LYS A 225 2.96 -12.76 -14.97
N THR A 226 3.96 -12.59 -14.12
CA THR A 226 3.76 -12.08 -12.75
C THR A 226 4.63 -10.84 -12.56
N VAL A 227 4.12 -9.86 -11.83
CA VAL A 227 4.90 -8.69 -11.42
C VAL A 227 5.99 -9.13 -10.46
N LYS A 228 7.25 -8.78 -10.76
CA LYS A 228 8.41 -9.14 -9.94
C LYS A 228 8.35 -8.49 -8.57
N TYR A 229 8.70 -9.26 -7.55
CA TYR A 229 8.83 -8.76 -6.19
C TYR A 229 10.06 -7.87 -5.99
N ARG A 230 10.04 -7.09 -4.90
CA ARG A 230 11.16 -6.25 -4.44
C ARG A 230 11.62 -5.22 -5.48
N LYS A 231 10.68 -4.69 -6.24
CA LYS A 231 10.93 -3.61 -7.21
C LYS A 231 10.18 -2.33 -6.87
N ILE A 232 8.93 -2.47 -6.46
CA ILE A 232 8.07 -1.32 -6.17
C ILE A 232 7.25 -1.62 -4.91
N TYR A 233 7.39 -0.76 -3.94
CA TYR A 233 6.65 -0.80 -2.68
C TYR A 233 5.74 0.41 -2.57
N ARG A 234 4.62 0.25 -1.90
CA ARG A 234 3.71 1.35 -1.58
C ARG A 234 3.32 1.34 -0.12
N GLY A 235 2.94 2.49 0.41
CA GLY A 235 2.47 2.57 1.79
C GLY A 235 2.06 3.98 2.19
N GLY A 236 1.89 4.19 3.50
CA GLY A 236 1.71 5.50 4.13
C GLY A 236 3.03 6.22 4.37
N ARG A 237 2.92 7.40 4.96
CA ARG A 237 4.04 8.32 5.22
C ARG A 237 5.12 7.69 6.11
N PRO A 238 6.42 7.80 5.76
CA PRO A 238 7.50 7.23 6.55
C PRO A 238 8.10 8.19 7.60
N ASP A 239 7.46 9.32 7.88
CA ASP A 239 8.01 10.41 8.71
C ASP A 239 8.41 9.97 10.12
N HIS A 240 7.74 8.96 10.64
CA HIS A 240 7.94 8.44 11.99
C HIS A 240 8.53 7.02 11.99
N ILE A 241 9.24 6.67 10.93
CA ILE A 241 9.97 5.40 10.89
C ILE A 241 11.11 5.42 11.92
N SER A 242 11.30 4.31 12.64
CA SER A 242 12.43 4.17 13.57
C SER A 242 13.73 3.82 12.84
N ARG A 243 14.86 3.87 13.55
CA ARG A 243 16.13 3.34 13.02
C ARG A 243 16.01 1.88 12.61
N THR A 244 15.31 1.06 13.39
CA THR A 244 15.04 -0.34 13.04
C THR A 244 14.21 -0.43 11.76
N GLY A 245 13.16 0.37 11.64
CA GLY A 245 12.34 0.43 10.41
C GLY A 245 13.14 0.87 9.18
N ILE A 246 14.08 1.81 9.32
CA ILE A 246 15.00 2.19 8.24
C ILE A 246 15.87 0.98 7.82
N GLN A 247 16.38 0.20 8.79
CA GLN A 247 17.14 -1.01 8.48
C GLN A 247 16.26 -2.09 7.82
N GLU A 248 15.01 -2.21 8.22
CA GLU A 248 14.03 -3.09 7.57
C GLU A 248 13.79 -2.66 6.12
N ALA A 249 13.57 -1.39 5.85
CA ALA A 249 13.45 -0.85 4.49
C ALA A 249 14.73 -1.06 3.65
N LYS A 250 15.89 -0.91 4.28
CA LYS A 250 17.17 -1.18 3.65
C LYS A 250 17.37 -2.65 3.28
N ARG A 251 16.90 -3.58 4.13
CA ARG A 251 16.90 -5.02 3.82
C ARG A 251 16.03 -5.33 2.60
N GLU A 252 14.91 -4.65 2.44
CA GLU A 252 14.07 -4.78 1.26
C GLU A 252 14.68 -4.13 0.00
N GLY A 253 15.80 -3.45 0.14
CA GLY A 253 16.53 -2.86 -0.97
C GLY A 253 16.02 -1.50 -1.40
N ILE A 254 15.14 -0.82 -0.64
CA ILE A 254 14.61 0.50 -1.00
C ILE A 254 15.76 1.49 -1.19
N ARG A 255 15.79 2.13 -2.38
CA ARG A 255 16.82 3.09 -2.82
C ARG A 255 16.24 4.31 -3.51
N ALA A 256 14.92 4.41 -3.60
CA ALA A 256 14.24 5.58 -4.12
C ALA A 256 12.92 5.81 -3.38
N GLU A 257 12.57 7.05 -3.13
CA GLU A 257 11.31 7.46 -2.50
C GLU A 257 10.60 8.48 -3.37
N LEU A 258 9.30 8.26 -3.57
CA LEU A 258 8.40 9.19 -4.22
C LEU A 258 7.32 9.62 -3.24
N ASP A 259 7.38 10.87 -2.79
CA ASP A 259 6.41 11.48 -1.89
C ASP A 259 5.32 12.19 -2.69
N LEU A 260 4.12 11.62 -2.70
CA LEU A 260 2.96 12.15 -3.44
C LEU A 260 2.15 13.17 -2.63
N ARG A 261 2.66 13.66 -1.51
CA ARG A 261 1.91 14.59 -0.64
C ARG A 261 1.88 16.01 -1.19
N GLY A 262 0.91 16.77 -0.70
CA GLY A 262 0.72 18.17 -1.07
C GLY A 262 1.61 19.13 -0.28
N THR A 263 1.39 20.42 -0.47
CA THR A 263 2.18 21.50 0.16
C THR A 263 2.14 21.47 1.67
N SER A 264 1.07 20.97 2.27
CA SER A 264 0.88 21.03 3.72
C SER A 264 1.65 19.98 4.50
N ASP A 265 1.98 18.82 3.88
CA ASP A 265 2.46 17.65 4.61
C ASP A 265 3.59 16.86 3.93
N HIS A 266 4.15 17.35 2.81
CA HIS A 266 5.26 16.68 2.10
C HIS A 266 6.57 16.78 2.89
N LEU A 267 7.47 15.83 2.59
CA LEU A 267 8.84 15.88 3.11
C LEU A 267 9.72 16.77 2.24
N SER A 268 10.72 17.37 2.86
CA SER A 268 11.81 18.07 2.17
C SER A 268 13.00 17.14 1.84
N ALA A 269 13.05 15.96 2.47
CA ALA A 269 14.08 14.95 2.25
C ALA A 269 13.58 13.57 2.68
N THR A 270 14.14 12.54 2.09
CA THR A 270 13.84 11.14 2.42
C THR A 270 14.39 10.74 3.80
N PRO A 271 13.64 9.94 4.60
CA PRO A 271 14.20 9.29 5.79
C PRO A 271 15.05 8.05 5.45
N PHE A 272 14.99 7.53 4.22
CA PHE A 272 15.75 6.37 3.79
C PHE A 272 17.19 6.76 3.40
N GLU A 273 18.16 6.13 4.02
CA GLU A 273 19.59 6.39 3.75
C GLU A 273 19.93 6.09 2.27
N ASP A 274 20.67 7.00 1.64
CA ASP A 274 21.16 6.88 0.27
C ASP A 274 20.07 6.64 -0.79
N ALA A 275 18.82 7.04 -0.53
CA ALA A 275 17.74 6.94 -1.48
C ALA A 275 17.60 8.22 -2.34
N ASP A 276 17.34 8.02 -3.63
CA ASP A 276 16.90 9.10 -4.49
C ASP A 276 15.50 9.58 -4.05
N PHE A 277 15.24 10.88 -4.15
CA PHE A 277 14.00 11.46 -3.65
C PHE A 277 13.32 12.36 -4.69
N LEU A 278 12.01 12.19 -4.84
CA LEU A 278 11.16 13.07 -5.62
C LEU A 278 9.88 13.39 -4.86
N SER A 279 9.52 14.69 -4.79
CA SER A 279 8.23 15.15 -4.28
C SER A 279 7.62 16.17 -5.27
N PRO A 280 6.70 15.73 -6.13
CA PRO A 280 6.11 16.59 -7.17
C PRO A 280 5.01 17.52 -6.64
N ILE A 281 4.65 17.41 -5.36
CA ILE A 281 3.61 18.21 -4.69
C ILE A 281 2.24 18.00 -5.35
N ILE A 282 1.56 16.93 -5.01
CA ILE A 282 0.23 16.58 -5.53
C ILE A 282 -0.82 16.79 -4.43
N GLU A 283 -1.79 17.66 -4.68
CA GLU A 283 -2.82 17.98 -3.69
C GLU A 283 -3.94 16.93 -3.72
N GLU A 284 -4.37 16.49 -4.89
CA GLU A 284 -5.54 15.64 -5.07
C GLU A 284 -5.15 14.27 -5.64
N GLY A 285 -6.00 13.27 -5.36
CA GLY A 285 -5.88 11.93 -5.93
C GLY A 285 -6.91 11.64 -7.02
N TYR A 286 -7.00 10.38 -7.44
CA TYR A 286 -8.05 9.86 -8.30
C TYR A 286 -8.22 10.60 -9.64
N THR A 287 -9.46 10.88 -10.04
CA THR A 287 -9.78 11.53 -11.31
C THR A 287 -9.18 12.93 -11.42
N GLN A 288 -9.11 13.69 -10.32
CA GLN A 288 -8.51 15.03 -10.34
C GLN A 288 -7.02 14.97 -10.68
N MET A 289 -6.26 14.08 -10.03
CA MET A 289 -4.87 13.86 -10.35
C MET A 289 -4.66 13.50 -11.82
N LEU A 290 -5.46 12.58 -12.34
CA LEU A 290 -5.35 12.12 -13.74
C LEU A 290 -5.70 13.20 -14.76
N ARG A 291 -6.65 14.07 -14.43
CA ARG A 291 -7.15 15.10 -15.35
C ARG A 291 -6.36 16.40 -15.26
N ASP A 292 -6.10 16.87 -14.05
CA ASP A 292 -5.64 18.22 -13.78
C ASP A 292 -4.14 18.29 -13.47
N ASP A 293 -3.52 17.21 -12.96
CA ASP A 293 -2.11 17.13 -12.60
C ASP A 293 -1.29 16.20 -13.53
N LYS A 294 -1.61 16.21 -14.85
CA LYS A 294 -0.99 15.33 -15.85
C LYS A 294 0.53 15.37 -15.84
N GLU A 295 1.13 16.56 -15.75
CA GLU A 295 2.58 16.71 -15.75
C GLU A 295 3.21 16.13 -14.48
N LYS A 296 2.59 16.33 -13.32
CA LYS A 296 3.06 15.72 -12.06
C LYS A 296 2.88 14.20 -12.09
N THR A 297 1.77 13.71 -12.63
CA THR A 297 1.54 12.26 -12.84
C THR A 297 2.61 11.67 -13.77
N ARG A 298 2.96 12.38 -14.84
CA ARG A 298 4.07 12.00 -15.72
C ARG A 298 5.39 11.91 -14.96
N GLN A 299 5.73 12.91 -14.15
CA GLN A 299 6.95 12.91 -13.33
C GLN A 299 6.99 11.72 -12.37
N CYS A 300 5.86 11.37 -11.72
CA CYS A 300 5.76 10.21 -10.86
C CYS A 300 6.04 8.91 -11.60
N MET A 301 5.35 8.70 -12.72
CA MET A 301 5.48 7.46 -13.49
C MET A 301 6.87 7.34 -14.12
N GLN A 302 7.43 8.44 -14.64
CA GLN A 302 8.79 8.46 -15.16
C GLN A 302 9.81 8.12 -14.08
N PHE A 303 9.69 8.74 -12.89
CA PHE A 303 10.59 8.44 -11.77
C PHE A 303 10.56 6.96 -11.40
N ILE A 304 9.37 6.37 -11.28
CA ILE A 304 9.24 4.93 -10.98
C ILE A 304 9.92 4.09 -12.07
N MET A 305 9.67 4.38 -13.35
CA MET A 305 10.23 3.64 -14.48
C MET A 305 11.75 3.75 -14.53
N ASP A 306 12.29 4.97 -14.34
CA ASP A 306 13.74 5.22 -14.33
C ASP A 306 14.42 4.49 -13.18
N LYS A 307 13.88 4.57 -11.96
CA LYS A 307 14.48 3.92 -10.80
C LYS A 307 14.45 2.40 -10.91
N VAL A 308 13.38 1.83 -11.44
CA VAL A 308 13.32 0.39 -11.75
C VAL A 308 14.35 0.01 -12.80
N ALA A 309 14.55 0.81 -13.85
CA ALA A 309 15.58 0.58 -14.87
C ALA A 309 17.00 0.67 -14.29
N GLU A 310 17.24 1.57 -13.33
CA GLU A 310 18.48 1.69 -12.57
C GLU A 310 18.71 0.54 -11.58
N GLY A 311 17.74 -0.36 -11.39
CA GLY A 311 17.80 -1.43 -10.38
C GLY A 311 17.62 -0.95 -8.94
N LYS A 312 17.02 0.22 -8.75
CA LYS A 312 16.72 0.82 -7.44
C LYS A 312 15.25 0.60 -7.08
N PRO A 313 14.94 -0.26 -6.11
CA PRO A 313 13.56 -0.41 -5.64
C PRO A 313 12.98 0.89 -5.10
N VAL A 314 11.74 1.17 -5.50
CA VAL A 314 11.03 2.42 -5.18
C VAL A 314 10.03 2.19 -4.07
N TYR A 315 10.00 3.08 -3.06
CA TYR A 315 8.89 3.24 -2.14
C TYR A 315 8.12 4.49 -2.49
N PHE A 316 6.83 4.37 -2.81
CA PHE A 316 6.00 5.54 -3.03
C PHE A 316 4.80 5.59 -2.08
N HIS A 317 4.44 6.81 -1.68
CA HIS A 317 3.46 7.02 -0.63
C HIS A 317 2.75 8.38 -0.75
N CYS A 318 1.62 8.50 -0.06
CA CYS A 318 1.07 9.78 0.38
C CYS A 318 0.94 9.76 1.91
N SER A 319 0.03 10.49 2.52
CA SER A 319 -0.15 10.46 3.98
C SER A 319 -0.60 9.08 4.46
N LEU A 320 -1.68 8.53 3.92
CA LEU A 320 -2.25 7.22 4.31
C LEU A 320 -1.85 6.07 3.38
N GLY A 321 -1.18 6.35 2.28
CA GLY A 321 -0.94 5.34 1.25
C GLY A 321 -2.23 4.89 0.55
N ARG A 322 -3.30 5.67 0.55
CA ARG A 322 -4.61 5.30 0.00
C ARG A 322 -4.91 5.96 -1.34
N ASP A 323 -5.08 7.28 -1.35
CA ASP A 323 -5.71 8.01 -2.46
C ASP A 323 -4.74 8.25 -3.63
N ARG A 324 -3.80 9.18 -3.49
CA ARG A 324 -2.75 9.48 -4.48
C ARG A 324 -1.90 8.24 -4.77
N THR A 325 -1.51 7.53 -3.73
CA THR A 325 -0.81 6.25 -3.82
C THR A 325 -1.63 5.20 -4.58
N GLY A 326 -2.93 5.08 -4.30
CA GLY A 326 -3.81 4.16 -5.02
C GLY A 326 -3.95 4.49 -6.50
N THR A 327 -3.96 5.78 -6.85
CA THR A 327 -4.00 6.23 -8.25
C THR A 327 -2.72 5.84 -9.00
N ILE A 328 -1.55 6.05 -8.40
CA ILE A 328 -0.26 5.62 -8.98
C ILE A 328 -0.15 4.10 -9.06
N SER A 329 -0.62 3.37 -8.03
CA SER A 329 -0.66 1.89 -8.07
C SER A 329 -1.52 1.38 -9.22
N MET A 330 -2.69 2.00 -9.45
CA MET A 330 -3.59 1.67 -10.55
C MET A 330 -2.91 1.85 -11.91
N LEU A 331 -2.21 2.96 -12.14
CA LEU A 331 -1.47 3.19 -13.37
C LEU A 331 -0.29 2.21 -13.53
N THR A 332 0.45 1.98 -12.44
CA THR A 332 1.60 1.06 -12.43
C THR A 332 1.19 -0.37 -12.78
N LEU A 333 0.20 -0.92 -12.10
CA LEU A 333 -0.29 -2.28 -12.36
C LEU A 333 -1.05 -2.38 -13.69
N GLY A 334 -1.81 -1.35 -14.04
CA GLY A 334 -2.56 -1.28 -15.30
C GLY A 334 -1.64 -1.33 -16.52
N VAL A 335 -0.56 -0.53 -16.54
CA VAL A 335 0.40 -0.56 -17.65
C VAL A 335 1.16 -1.88 -17.75
N LEU A 336 1.32 -2.61 -16.65
CA LEU A 336 1.89 -3.96 -16.61
C LEU A 336 0.90 -5.05 -17.10
N GLY A 337 -0.36 -4.69 -17.35
CA GLY A 337 -1.37 -5.62 -17.84
C GLY A 337 -1.99 -6.51 -16.76
N VAL A 338 -1.92 -6.11 -15.50
CA VAL A 338 -2.63 -6.78 -14.41
C VAL A 338 -4.14 -6.64 -14.63
N ASP A 339 -4.91 -7.65 -14.25
CA ASP A 339 -6.36 -7.61 -14.35
C ASP A 339 -6.95 -6.49 -13.50
N GLU A 340 -7.92 -5.77 -14.03
CA GLU A 340 -8.53 -4.63 -13.36
C GLU A 340 -9.18 -5.01 -12.02
N GLY A 341 -9.79 -6.19 -11.92
CA GLY A 341 -10.34 -6.71 -10.67
C GLY A 341 -9.26 -6.92 -9.60
N GLU A 342 -8.10 -7.44 -10.01
CA GLU A 342 -6.95 -7.61 -9.11
C GLU A 342 -6.36 -6.25 -8.68
N ILE A 343 -6.29 -5.27 -9.59
CA ILE A 343 -5.89 -3.89 -9.25
C ILE A 343 -6.83 -3.28 -8.21
N SER A 344 -8.12 -3.58 -8.30
CA SER A 344 -9.11 -3.10 -7.34
C SER A 344 -9.01 -3.78 -5.99
N LYS A 345 -8.70 -5.07 -5.95
CA LYS A 345 -8.34 -5.74 -4.69
C LYS A 345 -7.11 -5.10 -4.05
N GLU A 346 -6.08 -4.81 -4.86
CA GLU A 346 -4.88 -4.13 -4.39
C GLU A 346 -5.23 -2.79 -3.73
N TYR A 347 -6.07 -1.99 -4.34
CA TYR A 347 -6.55 -0.74 -3.75
C TYR A 347 -7.33 -0.99 -2.45
N GLU A 348 -8.25 -1.95 -2.46
CA GLU A 348 -9.13 -2.25 -1.33
C GLU A 348 -8.38 -2.77 -0.10
N LEU A 349 -7.20 -3.38 -0.27
CA LEU A 349 -6.31 -3.76 0.84
C LEU A 349 -6.02 -2.60 1.80
N THR A 350 -6.07 -1.38 1.32
CA THR A 350 -5.95 -0.17 2.14
C THR A 350 -6.98 -0.09 3.28
N GLN A 351 -8.14 -0.71 3.12
CA GLN A 351 -9.21 -0.68 4.11
C GLN A 351 -8.92 -1.56 5.34
N PHE A 352 -7.87 -2.38 5.27
CA PHE A 352 -7.39 -3.19 6.39
C PHE A 352 -6.41 -2.44 7.30
N ALA A 353 -5.92 -1.29 6.87
CA ALA A 353 -5.01 -0.46 7.66
C ALA A 353 -5.77 0.35 8.72
N PRO A 354 -5.15 0.63 9.88
CA PRO A 354 -5.80 1.36 10.98
C PRO A 354 -5.75 2.86 10.73
N TYR A 355 -6.79 3.41 10.17
CA TYR A 355 -6.88 4.84 9.92
C TYR A 355 -7.75 5.61 10.95
N GLY A 356 -7.90 5.07 12.17
CA GLY A 356 -8.59 5.76 13.26
C GLY A 356 -10.10 5.98 13.07
N TYR A 357 -10.74 5.31 12.12
CA TYR A 357 -12.16 5.50 11.89
C TYR A 357 -13.02 4.78 12.93
N SER A 358 -14.00 5.47 13.50
CA SER A 358 -15.11 4.80 14.16
C SER A 358 -15.85 3.93 13.15
N VAL A 359 -16.48 2.83 13.60
CA VAL A 359 -17.17 1.89 12.70
C VAL A 359 -18.16 2.61 11.76
N SER A 360 -18.94 3.56 12.27
CA SER A 360 -19.93 4.30 11.47
C SER A 360 -19.32 5.34 10.52
N SER A 361 -18.35 6.13 11.00
CA SER A 361 -17.66 7.11 10.15
C SER A 361 -16.70 6.45 9.18
N GLY A 362 -16.04 5.37 9.60
CA GLY A 362 -15.13 4.59 8.77
C GLY A 362 -15.81 3.95 7.58
N GLU A 363 -17.01 3.43 7.74
CA GLU A 363 -17.76 2.85 6.61
C GLU A 363 -18.14 3.90 5.57
N LYS A 364 -18.66 5.05 5.99
CA LYS A 364 -18.97 6.15 5.07
C LYS A 364 -17.76 6.60 4.29
N THR A 365 -16.64 6.79 4.96
CA THR A 365 -15.37 7.18 4.33
C THR A 365 -14.89 6.12 3.35
N ARG A 366 -14.92 4.84 3.74
CA ARG A 366 -14.57 3.71 2.87
C ARG A 366 -15.42 3.72 1.59
N MET A 367 -16.73 3.85 1.71
CA MET A 367 -17.63 3.90 0.56
C MET A 367 -17.31 5.06 -0.37
N THR A 368 -17.12 6.26 0.18
CA THR A 368 -16.78 7.44 -0.61
C THR A 368 -15.48 7.21 -1.38
N ARG A 369 -14.42 6.71 -0.74
CA ARG A 369 -13.11 6.50 -1.38
C ARG A 369 -13.13 5.39 -2.43
N MET A 370 -13.95 4.35 -2.25
CA MET A 370 -14.15 3.34 -3.28
C MET A 370 -14.89 3.91 -4.51
N VAL A 371 -15.85 4.81 -4.30
CA VAL A 371 -16.53 5.53 -5.40
C VAL A 371 -15.54 6.43 -6.15
N ASP A 372 -14.68 7.14 -5.44
CA ASP A 372 -13.64 7.99 -6.02
C ASP A 372 -12.64 7.16 -6.85
N TYR A 373 -12.22 6.02 -6.34
CA TYR A 373 -11.35 5.08 -7.06
C TYR A 373 -12.02 4.56 -8.34
N LYS A 374 -13.29 4.13 -8.24
CA LYS A 374 -14.07 3.73 -9.41
C LYS A 374 -14.19 4.87 -10.43
N GLY A 375 -14.33 6.11 -9.96
CA GLY A 375 -14.32 7.31 -10.80
C GLY A 375 -13.02 7.44 -11.60
N ALA A 376 -11.87 7.21 -10.96
CA ALA A 376 -10.57 7.23 -11.62
C ALA A 376 -10.43 6.10 -12.67
N ALA A 377 -10.85 4.88 -12.34
CA ALA A 377 -10.84 3.78 -13.30
C ALA A 377 -11.78 4.06 -14.48
N ASN A 378 -12.98 4.57 -14.24
CA ASN A 378 -13.92 4.96 -15.28
C ASN A 378 -13.40 6.12 -16.15
N PHE A 379 -12.60 7.02 -15.59
CA PHE A 379 -11.94 8.07 -16.38
C PHE A 379 -11.01 7.45 -17.44
N ILE A 380 -10.21 6.47 -17.06
CA ILE A 380 -9.37 5.72 -18.00
C ILE A 380 -10.23 5.00 -19.04
N TRP A 381 -11.24 4.25 -18.62
CA TRP A 381 -12.13 3.53 -19.52
C TRP A 381 -12.80 4.45 -20.55
N SER A 382 -13.36 5.55 -20.09
CA SER A 382 -14.19 6.41 -20.94
C SER A 382 -13.37 7.25 -21.92
N ASN A 383 -12.15 7.59 -21.59
CA ASN A 383 -11.35 8.51 -22.39
C ASN A 383 -10.26 7.79 -23.20
N TYR A 384 -9.77 6.63 -22.74
CA TYR A 384 -8.57 6.02 -23.30
C TYR A 384 -8.73 4.54 -23.71
N ALA A 385 -9.72 3.81 -23.17
CA ALA A 385 -9.89 2.37 -23.41
C ALA A 385 -11.17 2.03 -24.18
N LYS A 386 -11.63 2.90 -25.08
CA LYS A 386 -12.95 2.75 -25.73
C LYS A 386 -13.15 1.43 -26.44
N ASP A 387 -12.13 0.95 -27.14
CA ASP A 387 -12.15 -0.27 -27.96
C ASP A 387 -11.12 -1.34 -27.51
N GLY A 388 -10.53 -1.14 -26.33
CA GLY A 388 -9.45 -1.99 -25.82
C GLY A 388 -9.67 -2.49 -24.39
N SER A 389 -8.62 -2.98 -23.78
CA SER A 389 -8.57 -3.38 -22.38
C SER A 389 -8.26 -2.18 -21.48
N PHE A 390 -8.43 -2.36 -20.16
CA PHE A 390 -7.99 -1.36 -19.19
C PHE A 390 -6.49 -1.04 -19.32
N ALA A 391 -5.66 -2.06 -19.58
CA ALA A 391 -4.24 -1.91 -19.80
C ALA A 391 -3.92 -1.04 -21.02
N ASP A 392 -4.67 -1.22 -22.12
CA ASP A 392 -4.53 -0.38 -23.31
C ASP A 392 -4.90 1.07 -23.01
N GLY A 393 -5.96 1.28 -22.21
CA GLY A 393 -6.37 2.61 -21.75
C GLY A 393 -5.31 3.29 -20.90
N VAL A 394 -4.73 2.58 -19.94
CA VAL A 394 -3.63 3.12 -19.12
C VAL A 394 -2.41 3.44 -19.98
N GLN A 395 -2.04 2.57 -20.92
CA GLN A 395 -0.95 2.85 -21.86
C GLN A 395 -1.23 4.11 -22.70
N ALA A 396 -2.44 4.23 -23.26
CA ALA A 396 -2.82 5.39 -24.05
C ALA A 396 -2.77 6.70 -23.23
N TYR A 397 -3.22 6.65 -21.97
CA TYR A 397 -3.11 7.77 -21.04
C TYR A 397 -1.64 8.16 -20.79
N LEU A 398 -0.78 7.18 -20.49
CA LEU A 398 0.65 7.43 -20.23
C LEU A 398 1.35 8.04 -21.46
N LEU A 399 1.04 7.56 -22.66
CA LEU A 399 1.56 8.14 -23.90
C LEU A 399 1.09 9.60 -24.08
N GLU A 400 -0.18 9.89 -23.80
CA GLU A 400 -0.72 11.24 -23.91
C GLU A 400 -0.03 12.21 -22.95
N ILE A 401 0.25 11.78 -21.71
CA ILE A 401 0.94 12.64 -20.75
C ILE A 401 2.45 12.74 -21.00
N GLY A 402 3.00 12.05 -22.01
CA GLY A 402 4.38 12.20 -22.47
C GLY A 402 5.36 11.12 -22.00
N ILE A 403 4.89 9.98 -21.48
CA ILE A 403 5.75 8.80 -21.29
C ILE A 403 5.96 8.12 -22.64
N SER A 404 7.19 7.77 -22.97
CA SER A 404 7.47 7.17 -24.27
C SER A 404 7.07 5.67 -24.32
N GLN A 405 6.75 5.19 -25.54
CA GLN A 405 6.48 3.75 -25.73
C GLN A 405 7.68 2.91 -25.29
N LYS A 406 8.90 3.40 -25.56
CA LYS A 406 10.13 2.72 -25.16
C LYS A 406 10.22 2.55 -23.65
N ASP A 407 9.91 3.60 -22.87
CA ASP A 407 9.95 3.53 -21.41
C ASP A 407 8.91 2.52 -20.86
N ILE A 408 7.72 2.48 -21.48
CA ILE A 408 6.68 1.50 -21.15
C ILE A 408 7.16 0.07 -21.44
N ASP A 409 7.77 -0.18 -22.59
CA ASP A 409 8.24 -1.50 -22.98
C ASP A 409 9.42 -1.96 -22.11
N ASP A 410 10.34 -1.07 -21.81
CA ASP A 410 11.46 -1.33 -20.89
C ASP A 410 10.95 -1.59 -19.47
N PHE A 411 9.97 -0.83 -19.00
CA PHE A 411 9.34 -1.03 -17.70
C PHE A 411 8.68 -2.42 -17.60
N ARG A 412 7.91 -2.82 -18.61
CA ARG A 412 7.31 -4.17 -18.68
C ARG A 412 8.37 -5.28 -18.63
N LYS A 413 9.45 -5.12 -19.37
CA LYS A 413 10.57 -6.07 -19.38
C LYS A 413 11.24 -6.18 -18.01
N ASN A 414 11.43 -5.06 -17.32
CA ASN A 414 12.08 -5.01 -16.01
C ASN A 414 11.17 -5.55 -14.89
N MET A 415 9.85 -5.35 -15.01
CA MET A 415 8.88 -5.64 -13.96
C MET A 415 8.20 -7.01 -14.09
N LEU A 416 8.11 -7.59 -15.27
CA LEU A 416 7.39 -8.84 -15.46
C LEU A 416 8.35 -10.03 -15.53
N THR A 417 7.91 -11.18 -14.99
CA THR A 417 8.60 -12.47 -15.19
C THR A 417 8.57 -12.87 -16.66
N ASP A 418 9.49 -13.74 -17.04
CA ASP A 418 9.53 -14.31 -18.39
C ASP A 418 8.33 -15.22 -18.66
#